data_8dba9356531798e0fc78ff9cddeb888b
#
_entry.id   8dba9356531798e0fc78ff9cddeb888b
#
_cell.length_a   1.000
_cell.length_b   1.000
_cell.length_c   1.000
_cell.angle_alpha   90.00
_cell.angle_beta   90.00
_cell.angle_gamma   90.00
#
_symmetry.space_group_name_H-M   'P 1'
#
loop_
_entity.id
_entity.type
_entity.pdbx_description
1 polymer ?
#
loop_
_entity_poly.entity_id
_entity_poly.type
_entity_poly.pdbx_seq_one_letter_code
_entity_poly.pdbx_strand_id
1 'polypeptide(L)'
;MSWEPDTLTKYCRPEMFEELAAARPKLKICLAHFGWPWCRETAMLMLKYTNVYTDTGALYFDNAKEFYTQMLTRDVPMTWIDRSLRHQVMFGSNNPRFEQIRMAHAIKELGFRESTLDLICGENAIEFLGGIPNRKA
;
A
#
# COMPACT_ATOMS: atom_id res chain seq x y z
N MET A 1 -1.92 3.20 -11.21
CA MET A 1 -2.42 2.73 -12.52
C MET A 1 -3.43 3.73 -13.04
N SER A 2 -3.39 4.07 -14.32
CA SER A 2 -4.41 4.90 -14.97
C SER A 2 -5.37 4.03 -15.81
N TRP A 3 -6.63 4.39 -15.79
CA TRP A 3 -7.70 3.75 -16.58
C TRP A 3 -8.03 4.52 -17.84
N GLU A 4 -7.42 5.70 -17.98
CA GLU A 4 -7.66 6.55 -19.13
C GLU A 4 -7.05 5.94 -20.39
N PRO A 5 -7.80 5.85 -21.50
CA PRO A 5 -7.32 5.23 -22.73
C PRO A 5 -6.07 5.88 -23.32
N ASP A 6 -5.87 7.16 -23.03
CA ASP A 6 -4.74 7.95 -23.57
C ASP A 6 -3.45 7.73 -22.78
N THR A 7 -3.49 7.02 -21.65
CA THR A 7 -2.32 6.76 -20.83
C THR A 7 -1.74 5.37 -21.07
N LEU A 8 -0.44 5.33 -21.34
CA LEU A 8 0.24 4.06 -21.60
C LEU A 8 0.59 3.36 -20.27
N THR A 9 0.11 2.16 -20.11
CA THR A 9 0.29 1.30 -18.93
C THR A 9 1.76 1.12 -18.54
N LYS A 10 2.69 1.15 -19.49
CA LYS A 10 4.13 1.03 -19.23
C LYS A 10 4.66 2.07 -18.25
N TYR A 11 4.07 3.27 -18.20
CA TYR A 11 4.46 4.33 -17.28
C TYR A 11 3.88 4.19 -15.87
N CYS A 12 3.03 3.20 -15.65
CA CYS A 12 2.43 2.92 -14.36
C CYS A 12 3.14 1.79 -13.59
N ARG A 13 4.18 1.19 -14.18
CA ARG A 13 4.90 0.08 -13.53
C ARG A 13 5.75 0.59 -12.36
N PRO A 14 5.76 -0.12 -11.23
CA PRO A 14 6.55 0.26 -10.07
C PRO A 14 8.03 0.48 -10.36
N GLU A 15 8.63 -0.33 -11.22
CA GLU A 15 10.05 -0.23 -11.62
C GLU A 15 10.43 1.16 -12.16
N MET A 16 9.49 1.90 -12.75
CA MET A 16 9.74 3.25 -13.27
C MET A 16 10.10 4.27 -12.17
N PHE A 17 9.81 3.93 -10.91
CA PHE A 17 10.11 4.79 -9.76
C PHE A 17 11.42 4.42 -9.05
N GLU A 18 12.12 3.37 -9.49
CA GLU A 18 13.32 2.88 -8.83
C GLU A 18 14.45 3.91 -8.83
N GLU A 19 14.72 4.52 -9.97
CA GLU A 19 15.77 5.56 -10.07
C GLU A 19 15.47 6.75 -9.15
N LEU A 20 14.21 7.16 -9.06
CA LEU A 20 13.78 8.24 -8.16
C LEU A 20 13.98 7.84 -6.70
N ALA A 21 13.60 6.62 -6.32
CA ALA A 21 13.76 6.11 -4.97
C ALA A 21 15.24 6.07 -4.55
N ALA A 22 16.12 5.62 -5.44
CA ALA A 22 17.55 5.57 -5.21
C ALA A 22 18.18 6.97 -5.15
N ALA A 23 17.83 7.85 -6.07
CA ALA A 23 18.42 9.19 -6.17
C ALA A 23 17.93 10.15 -5.05
N ARG A 24 16.80 9.88 -4.44
CA ARG A 24 16.16 10.74 -3.42
C ARG A 24 15.74 9.95 -2.17
N PRO A 25 16.69 9.41 -1.39
CA PRO A 25 16.38 8.52 -0.26
C PRO A 25 15.58 9.20 0.87
N LYS A 26 15.55 10.53 0.91
CA LYS A 26 14.75 11.30 1.87
C LYS A 26 13.33 11.59 1.37
N LEU A 27 13.05 11.39 0.08
CA LEU A 27 11.74 11.56 -0.50
C LEU A 27 10.92 10.31 -0.25
N LYS A 28 9.85 10.41 0.52
CA LYS A 28 8.90 9.32 0.70
C LYS A 28 8.01 9.19 -0.54
N ILE A 29 7.97 8.01 -1.12
CA ILE A 29 7.24 7.69 -2.35
C ILE A 29 6.16 6.68 -2.01
N CYS A 30 4.90 7.00 -2.28
CA CYS A 30 3.80 6.05 -2.14
C CYS A 30 3.36 5.54 -3.51
N LEU A 31 3.52 4.25 -3.72
CA LEU A 31 3.00 3.56 -4.89
C LEU A 31 1.57 3.09 -4.59
N ALA A 32 0.59 3.81 -5.09
CA ALA A 32 -0.82 3.58 -4.80
C ALA A 32 -1.28 2.16 -5.19
N HIS A 33 -2.29 1.66 -4.46
CA HIS A 33 -2.97 0.38 -4.76
C HIS A 33 -2.05 -0.84 -4.76
N PHE A 34 -1.05 -0.84 -3.91
CA PHE A 34 0.04 -1.84 -3.90
C PHE A 34 0.73 -2.01 -5.26
N GLY A 35 0.68 -0.99 -6.11
CA GLY A 35 1.19 -1.07 -7.49
C GLY A 35 0.44 -2.06 -8.39
N TRP A 36 -0.76 -2.46 -8.00
CA TRP A 36 -1.54 -3.47 -8.71
C TRP A 36 -1.63 -3.18 -10.24
N PRO A 37 -1.47 -4.19 -11.12
CA PRO A 37 -1.33 -5.61 -10.83
C PRO A 37 0.11 -6.09 -10.54
N TRP A 38 1.10 -5.20 -10.50
CA TRP A 38 2.53 -5.52 -10.27
C TRP A 38 2.90 -5.51 -8.78
N CYS A 39 2.09 -6.15 -7.93
CA CYS A 39 2.26 -6.12 -6.49
C CYS A 39 3.64 -6.65 -6.03
N ARG A 40 4.18 -7.65 -6.72
CA ARG A 40 5.51 -8.22 -6.40
C ARG A 40 6.65 -7.28 -6.75
N GLU A 41 6.53 -6.51 -7.82
CA GLU A 41 7.51 -5.46 -8.14
C GLU A 41 7.50 -4.36 -7.08
N THR A 42 6.30 -3.95 -6.62
CA THR A 42 6.17 -3.02 -5.50
C THR A 42 6.82 -3.57 -4.24
N ALA A 43 6.53 -4.81 -3.87
CA ALA A 43 7.15 -5.46 -2.72
C ALA A 43 8.68 -5.52 -2.83
N MET A 44 9.22 -5.81 -4.02
CA MET A 44 10.66 -5.81 -4.27
C MET A 44 11.27 -4.42 -4.06
N LEU A 45 10.63 -3.36 -4.57
CA LEU A 45 11.11 -1.98 -4.35
C LEU A 45 11.06 -1.60 -2.87
N MET A 46 10.00 -1.98 -2.15
CA MET A 46 9.88 -1.73 -0.71
C MET A 46 10.95 -2.46 0.11
N LEU A 47 11.32 -3.69 -0.27
CA LEU A 47 12.41 -4.43 0.37
C LEU A 47 13.77 -3.77 0.13
N LYS A 48 13.95 -3.12 -1.02
CA LYS A 48 15.20 -2.50 -1.42
C LYS A 48 15.33 -1.06 -0.89
N TYR A 49 14.23 -0.33 -0.82
CA TYR A 49 14.21 1.10 -0.51
C TYR A 49 13.25 1.41 0.64
N THR A 50 13.79 1.87 1.75
CA THR A 50 13.00 2.20 2.95
C THR A 50 12.10 3.45 2.77
N ASN A 51 12.35 4.25 1.75
CA ASN A 51 11.54 5.41 1.39
C ASN A 51 10.39 5.11 0.41
N VAL A 52 10.22 3.86 0.00
CA VAL A 52 9.10 3.42 -0.83
C VAL A 52 8.01 2.82 0.05
N TYR A 53 6.82 3.37 -0.06
CA TYR A 53 5.59 2.99 0.65
C TYR A 53 4.53 2.58 -0.36
N THR A 54 3.46 1.98 0.14
CA THR A 54 2.28 1.68 -0.66
C THR A 54 1.00 1.83 0.16
N ASP A 55 -0.14 1.93 -0.51
CA ASP A 55 -1.44 1.86 0.12
C ASP A 55 -2.25 0.63 -0.35
N THR A 56 -3.31 0.33 0.41
CA THR A 56 -4.21 -0.79 0.14
C THR A 56 -5.45 -0.39 -0.66
N GLY A 57 -5.49 0.77 -1.28
CA GLY A 57 -6.66 1.25 -2.02
C GLY A 57 -7.15 0.21 -3.04
N ALA A 58 -8.43 -0.15 -2.96
CA ALA A 58 -9.02 -1.08 -3.91
C ALA A 58 -9.28 -0.40 -5.25
N LEU A 59 -9.09 -1.13 -6.35
CA LEU A 59 -9.30 -0.62 -7.70
C LEU A 59 -10.56 -1.19 -8.34
N TYR A 60 -10.74 -2.49 -8.22
CA TYR A 60 -11.85 -3.25 -8.75
C TYR A 60 -12.36 -4.19 -7.67
N PHE A 61 -13.40 -4.85 -7.91
CA PHE A 61 -14.12 -5.81 -7.09
C PHE A 61 -15.16 -5.16 -6.18
N ASP A 62 -16.38 -5.59 -6.37
CA ASP A 62 -17.50 -5.27 -5.46
C ASP A 62 -17.33 -5.92 -4.09
N ASN A 63 -16.43 -6.89 -3.99
CA ASN A 63 -16.12 -7.60 -2.75
C ASN A 63 -14.74 -7.20 -2.21
N ALA A 64 -14.72 -6.33 -1.20
CA ALA A 64 -13.51 -5.85 -0.53
C ALA A 64 -12.64 -6.99 0.03
N LYS A 65 -13.26 -8.01 0.60
CA LYS A 65 -12.56 -9.16 1.19
C LYS A 65 -11.85 -9.98 0.12
N GLU A 66 -12.50 -10.20 -1.02
CA GLU A 66 -11.92 -10.93 -2.14
C GLU A 66 -10.69 -10.20 -2.68
N PHE A 67 -10.80 -8.88 -2.92
CA PHE A 67 -9.69 -8.08 -3.40
C PHE A 67 -8.49 -8.15 -2.45
N TYR A 68 -8.71 -7.91 -1.15
CA TYR A 68 -7.62 -7.96 -0.18
C TYR A 68 -7.06 -9.37 0.00
N THR A 69 -7.90 -10.41 -0.03
CA THR A 69 -7.42 -11.79 0.02
C THR A 69 -6.52 -12.06 -1.17
N GLN A 70 -6.91 -11.67 -2.38
CA GLN A 70 -6.07 -11.85 -3.56
C GLN A 70 -4.75 -11.08 -3.43
N MET A 71 -4.83 -9.78 -3.20
CA MET A 71 -3.67 -8.89 -3.21
C MET A 71 -2.69 -9.17 -2.04
N LEU A 72 -3.21 -9.32 -0.81
CA LEU A 72 -2.40 -9.33 0.42
C LEU A 72 -2.10 -10.75 0.95
N THR A 73 -2.56 -11.79 0.29
CA THR A 73 -2.26 -13.17 0.69
C THR A 73 -1.75 -14.04 -0.45
N ARG A 74 -2.11 -13.74 -1.71
CA ARG A 74 -1.75 -14.52 -2.89
C ARG A 74 -0.74 -13.82 -3.78
N ASP A 75 -1.02 -12.57 -4.18
CA ASP A 75 -0.09 -11.80 -5.02
C ASP A 75 1.17 -11.44 -4.23
N VAL A 76 0.99 -11.01 -2.98
CA VAL A 76 2.07 -10.82 -2.01
C VAL A 76 1.77 -11.70 -0.80
N PRO A 77 2.66 -12.66 -0.43
CA PRO A 77 2.44 -13.47 0.74
C PRO A 77 2.28 -12.63 2.01
N MET A 78 1.25 -12.93 2.81
CA MET A 78 0.95 -12.21 4.05
C MET A 78 2.18 -12.12 4.97
N THR A 79 2.98 -13.19 5.04
CA THR A 79 4.19 -13.23 5.87
C THR A 79 5.25 -12.21 5.44
N TRP A 80 5.30 -11.83 4.17
CA TRP A 80 6.21 -10.76 3.73
C TRP A 80 5.78 -9.41 4.29
N ILE A 81 4.47 -9.15 4.28
CA ILE A 81 3.91 -7.91 4.84
C ILE A 81 4.13 -7.89 6.35
N ASP A 82 3.73 -8.95 7.06
CA ASP A 82 3.82 -9.06 8.51
C ASP A 82 5.25 -8.96 9.08
N ARG A 83 6.25 -9.34 8.29
CA ARG A 83 7.65 -9.40 8.77
C ARG A 83 8.49 -8.28 8.20
N SER A 84 8.51 -8.14 6.89
CA SER A 84 9.49 -7.29 6.20
C SER A 84 8.93 -5.94 5.75
N LEU A 85 7.65 -5.88 5.37
CA LEU A 85 7.05 -4.71 4.73
C LEU A 85 6.08 -3.95 5.63
N ARG A 86 5.86 -4.40 6.85
CA ARG A 86 4.82 -3.89 7.76
C ARG A 86 4.89 -2.38 8.03
N HIS A 87 6.08 -1.77 7.94
CA HIS A 87 6.31 -0.34 8.16
C HIS A 87 6.12 0.53 6.91
N GLN A 88 5.79 -0.07 5.77
CA GLN A 88 5.70 0.63 4.49
C GLN A 88 4.33 0.49 3.81
N VAL A 89 3.39 -0.25 4.45
CA VAL A 89 2.02 -0.44 3.93
C VAL A 89 1.06 0.45 4.71
N MET A 90 0.25 1.24 4.00
CA MET A 90 -0.75 2.13 4.60
C MET A 90 -2.15 1.72 4.17
N PHE A 91 -3.12 1.83 5.08
CA PHE A 91 -4.51 1.62 4.74
C PHE A 91 -5.03 2.75 3.83
N GLY A 92 -5.63 2.35 2.73
CA GLY A 92 -6.40 3.20 1.83
C GLY A 92 -7.68 2.47 1.41
N SER A 93 -8.81 3.17 1.36
CA SER A 93 -10.09 2.60 0.93
C SER A 93 -10.42 2.91 -0.52
N ASN A 94 -9.77 3.94 -1.09
CA ASN A 94 -10.16 4.54 -2.37
C ASN A 94 -11.58 5.15 -2.33
N ASN A 95 -11.97 5.71 -1.16
CA ASN A 95 -13.22 6.45 -1.00
C ASN A 95 -13.23 7.69 -1.94
N PRO A 96 -14.35 8.04 -2.59
CA PRO A 96 -15.72 7.54 -2.42
C PRO A 96 -16.08 6.30 -3.24
N ARG A 97 -15.15 5.76 -4.01
CA ARG A 97 -15.42 4.59 -4.86
C ARG A 97 -15.79 3.33 -4.06
N PHE A 98 -15.11 3.14 -2.91
CA PHE A 98 -15.40 2.05 -1.98
C PHE A 98 -15.66 2.61 -0.59
N GLU A 99 -16.59 2.00 0.12
CA GLU A 99 -16.98 2.41 1.46
C GLU A 99 -15.87 2.07 2.45
N GLN A 100 -15.37 3.09 3.16
CA GLN A 100 -14.19 2.99 4.01
C GLN A 100 -14.32 1.97 5.13
N ILE A 101 -15.47 1.93 5.79
CA ILE A 101 -15.71 1.03 6.94
C ILE A 101 -15.65 -0.42 6.48
N ARG A 102 -16.29 -0.72 5.35
CA ARG A 102 -16.28 -2.05 4.75
C ARG A 102 -14.86 -2.50 4.41
N MET A 103 -14.04 -1.59 3.84
CA MET A 103 -12.65 -1.87 3.52
C MET A 103 -11.80 -2.10 4.77
N ALA A 104 -12.01 -1.30 5.82
CA ALA A 104 -11.32 -1.47 7.10
C ALA A 104 -11.67 -2.80 7.79
N HIS A 105 -12.92 -3.23 7.73
CA HIS A 105 -13.32 -4.55 8.22
C HIS A 105 -12.65 -5.68 7.43
N ALA A 106 -12.66 -5.57 6.10
CA ALA A 106 -12.09 -6.60 5.24
C ALA A 106 -10.59 -6.84 5.50
N ILE A 107 -9.80 -5.77 5.72
CA ILE A 107 -8.36 -5.93 6.02
C ILE A 107 -8.12 -6.54 7.40
N LYS A 108 -8.94 -6.18 8.41
CA LYS A 108 -8.85 -6.74 9.75
C LYS A 108 -9.15 -8.25 9.80
N GLU A 109 -10.03 -8.72 8.92
CA GLU A 109 -10.40 -10.14 8.83
C GLU A 109 -9.36 -11.03 8.12
N LEU A 110 -8.29 -10.46 7.54
CA LEU A 110 -7.27 -11.25 6.83
C LEU A 110 -6.38 -12.08 7.76
N GLY A 111 -6.28 -11.71 9.04
CA GLY A 111 -5.48 -12.45 10.03
C GLY A 111 -4.03 -11.96 10.17
N PHE A 112 -3.74 -10.72 9.81
CA PHE A 112 -2.48 -10.07 10.19
C PHE A 112 -2.32 -10.01 11.71
N ARG A 113 -1.08 -9.95 12.19
CA ARG A 113 -0.82 -9.65 13.60
C ARG A 113 -1.40 -8.30 13.97
N GLU A 114 -1.90 -8.17 15.20
CA GLU A 114 -2.49 -6.94 15.71
C GLU A 114 -1.53 -5.74 15.53
N SER A 115 -0.26 -5.92 15.93
CA SER A 115 0.78 -4.89 15.75
C SER A 115 1.05 -4.51 14.28
N THR A 116 0.77 -5.37 13.33
CA THR A 116 0.85 -5.05 11.90
C THR A 116 -0.39 -4.29 11.44
N LEU A 117 -1.56 -4.65 11.96
CA LEU A 117 -2.81 -3.93 11.67
C LEU A 117 -2.76 -2.48 12.19
N ASP A 118 -2.20 -2.24 13.40
CA ASP A 118 -2.03 -0.89 13.94
C ASP A 118 -1.15 -0.03 13.02
N LEU A 119 -0.03 -0.58 12.56
CA LEU A 119 0.84 0.07 11.60
C LEU A 119 0.10 0.40 10.30
N ILE A 120 -0.53 -0.60 9.69
CA ILE A 120 -1.24 -0.44 8.40
C ILE A 120 -2.40 0.54 8.53
N CYS A 121 -3.19 0.44 9.61
CA CYS A 121 -4.42 1.23 9.77
C CYS A 121 -4.19 2.68 10.19
N GLY A 122 -2.97 3.06 10.61
CA GLY A 122 -2.76 4.43 11.04
C GLY A 122 -1.29 4.86 11.20
N GLU A 123 -0.48 4.12 11.92
CA GLU A 123 0.85 4.57 12.33
C GLU A 123 1.77 4.86 11.14
N ASN A 124 1.75 3.99 10.12
CA ASN A 124 2.56 4.21 8.91
C ASN A 124 2.17 5.48 8.15
N ALA A 125 0.87 5.79 8.08
CA ALA A 125 0.41 7.01 7.43
C ALA A 125 0.84 8.27 8.23
N ILE A 126 0.79 8.19 9.55
CA ILE A 126 1.28 9.26 10.44
C ILE A 126 2.77 9.49 10.22
N GLU A 127 3.56 8.41 10.19
CA GLU A 127 5.00 8.49 9.92
C GLU A 127 5.29 9.02 8.52
N PHE A 128 4.57 8.54 7.51
CA PHE A 128 4.70 8.98 6.11
C PHE A 128 4.50 10.49 5.99
N LEU A 129 3.50 11.04 6.67
CA LEU A 129 3.17 12.46 6.68
C LEU A 129 4.09 13.32 7.57
N GLY A 130 5.04 12.71 8.29
CA GLY A 130 5.93 13.42 9.20
C GLY A 130 5.35 13.72 10.58
N GLY A 131 4.33 12.97 10.99
CA GLY A 131 3.62 13.13 12.25
C GLY A 131 2.29 13.88 12.11
N ILE A 132 1.53 13.92 13.21
CA ILE A 132 0.30 14.73 13.29
C ILE A 132 0.68 16.11 13.83
N PRO A 133 0.47 17.22 13.10
CA PRO A 133 0.66 18.55 13.64
C PRO A 133 -0.17 18.71 14.93
N ASN A 134 0.48 19.11 16.02
CA ASN A 134 -0.15 19.41 17.32
C ASN A 134 -0.66 18.22 18.18
N ARG A 135 -0.29 16.99 17.93
CA ARG A 135 -0.43 15.97 18.96
C ARG A 135 0.70 16.18 19.97
N LYS A 136 0.42 16.98 21.03
CA LYS A 136 1.30 17.03 22.20
C LYS A 136 1.38 15.62 22.77
N ALA A 137 2.59 15.13 22.94
CA ALA A 137 2.89 13.87 23.59
C ALA A 137 2.36 13.86 25.03
#